data_297d33a189afdc0b1bec11e582acc613
#
_entry.id   297d33a189afdc0b1bec11e582acc613
#
_cell.length_a   1.000
_cell.length_b   1.000
_cell.length_c   1.000
_cell.angle_alpha   90.00
_cell.angle_beta   90.00
_cell.angle_gamma   90.00
#
_symmetry.space_group_name_H-M   'P 1'
#
loop_
_entity.id
_entity.type
_entity.pdbx_description
1 polymer ?
#
loop_
_entity_poly.entity_id
_entity_poly.type
_entity_poly.pdbx_seq_one_letter_code
_entity_poly.pdbx_strand_id
1 'polypeptide(L)'
;MFAGVASRAPSSVVVVNTAVRQRRGPGSQTPRGRCAIAHASAAASYATSGAKIAGVGKALPVKFLTNNDLSELVETNDEWIATRTGIKKRHIITGDESLTSLGAEAAKQALERANVKAEDVDLIILATSSPDDIFGSACTIQAAIGAKNALAFDLTAACSGFVIGLVNGAQFIRAGGYKNVLVIGGDVLSRYVDWRDRGTCILFGDGAGAALLTATDADKCSLKGFDMHSDGSQNHHLVAQFINENGKPMGDGASGVGSFCNISMSGQDVFKFAVRTVPMTVSKSLEQAGMTAEDIDKLVLHQANQRIIDSAATRFGLTEDKVVSNIAEYGNTSAGSVPIVLCEAVESGAIKEGDILAFAGFGAGLTWASAIWKF
;
A
#
# COMPACT_ATOMS: atom_id res chain seq x y z
N MET A 1 -56.16 26.95 -1.87
CA MET A 1 -56.09 27.60 -3.21
C MET A 1 -54.95 26.95 -3.98
N PHE A 2 -55.28 26.36 -5.10
CA PHE A 2 -54.39 25.59 -5.99
C PHE A 2 -53.48 26.48 -6.78
N ALA A 3 -52.25 26.03 -7.04
CA ALA A 3 -51.56 26.28 -8.30
C ALA A 3 -50.54 25.18 -8.52
N GLY A 4 -50.79 24.34 -9.54
CA GLY A 4 -49.90 23.31 -10.02
C GLY A 4 -48.80 23.93 -10.89
N VAL A 5 -47.63 23.29 -10.91
CA VAL A 5 -46.57 23.56 -11.88
C VAL A 5 -46.23 22.27 -12.62
N ALA A 6 -46.37 22.38 -13.92
CA ALA A 6 -46.24 21.32 -14.90
C ALA A 6 -44.77 20.84 -15.07
N SER A 7 -44.60 19.55 -15.28
CA SER A 7 -43.40 18.88 -15.72
C SER A 7 -42.97 19.34 -17.13
N ARG A 8 -41.70 19.71 -17.31
CA ARG A 8 -41.06 19.82 -18.63
C ARG A 8 -40.08 18.66 -18.82
N ALA A 9 -40.32 17.92 -19.87
CA ALA A 9 -39.41 16.89 -20.37
C ALA A 9 -38.16 17.51 -21.05
N PRO A 10 -37.01 16.83 -21.09
CA PRO A 10 -35.80 17.35 -21.71
C PRO A 10 -35.85 17.25 -23.22
N SER A 11 -35.41 18.32 -23.87
CA SER A 11 -35.31 18.51 -25.34
C SER A 11 -34.23 17.60 -25.94
N SER A 12 -34.64 16.90 -27.00
CA SER A 12 -33.79 16.10 -27.89
C SER A 12 -32.79 16.99 -28.67
N VAL A 13 -31.53 16.57 -28.64
CA VAL A 13 -30.46 17.15 -29.46
C VAL A 13 -30.60 16.59 -30.88
N VAL A 14 -30.88 17.49 -31.84
CA VAL A 14 -30.89 17.19 -33.26
C VAL A 14 -29.47 17.40 -33.82
N VAL A 15 -28.84 16.33 -34.29
CA VAL A 15 -27.56 16.38 -35.01
C VAL A 15 -27.90 16.70 -36.51
N VAL A 16 -27.54 17.89 -36.94
CA VAL A 16 -27.67 18.28 -38.35
C VAL A 16 -26.40 17.88 -39.10
N ASN A 17 -26.55 16.91 -39.99
CA ASN A 17 -25.47 16.44 -40.86
C ASN A 17 -25.51 17.25 -42.15
N THR A 18 -24.64 18.25 -42.29
CA THR A 18 -24.50 19.06 -43.55
C THR A 18 -23.49 18.39 -44.46
N ALA A 19 -23.98 17.71 -45.47
CA ALA A 19 -23.18 17.20 -46.57
C ALA A 19 -22.88 18.32 -47.56
N VAL A 20 -21.61 18.75 -47.63
CA VAL A 20 -21.10 19.69 -48.64
C VAL A 20 -20.82 18.88 -49.93
N ARG A 21 -21.62 19.14 -50.96
CA ARG A 21 -21.39 18.66 -52.35
C ARG A 21 -20.26 19.49 -52.97
N GLN A 22 -19.08 18.93 -53.16
CA GLN A 22 -18.04 19.50 -54.03
C GLN A 22 -18.27 19.06 -55.46
N ARG A 23 -18.39 20.08 -56.37
CA ARG A 23 -18.40 19.91 -57.82
C ARG A 23 -17.01 19.51 -58.34
N ARG A 24 -16.96 18.43 -59.12
CA ARG A 24 -15.75 17.97 -59.82
C ARG A 24 -15.53 18.81 -61.10
N GLY A 25 -14.33 19.37 -61.24
CA GLY A 25 -13.77 19.86 -62.53
C GLY A 25 -12.70 18.87 -63.01
N PRO A 26 -12.46 18.77 -64.36
CA PRO A 26 -11.59 17.73 -64.92
C PRO A 26 -10.13 18.15 -64.98
N GLY A 27 -9.26 17.18 -64.65
CA GLY A 27 -7.89 17.16 -65.19
C GLY A 27 -6.76 17.65 -64.29
N SER A 28 -6.13 16.76 -63.54
CA SER A 28 -4.67 16.59 -63.51
C SER A 28 -4.30 15.30 -62.72
N GLN A 29 -3.66 14.40 -63.41
CA GLN A 29 -3.09 13.19 -62.78
C GLN A 29 -1.76 13.54 -62.15
N THR A 30 -1.73 13.58 -60.84
CA THR A 30 -0.47 13.53 -60.08
C THR A 30 -0.36 12.11 -59.48
N PRO A 31 0.84 11.47 -59.49
CA PRO A 31 1.02 10.13 -58.97
C PRO A 31 0.71 10.11 -57.48
N ARG A 32 -0.24 9.26 -57.10
CA ARG A 32 -0.50 8.97 -55.65
C ARG A 32 0.71 8.25 -55.08
N GLY A 33 1.58 9.00 -54.37
CA GLY A 33 2.51 8.42 -53.46
C GLY A 33 1.76 7.59 -52.41
N ARG A 34 1.88 6.28 -52.50
CA ARG A 34 1.49 5.39 -51.38
C ARG A 34 2.37 5.74 -50.21
N CYS A 35 1.82 6.45 -49.25
CA CYS A 35 2.40 6.50 -47.93
C CYS A 35 2.32 5.09 -47.35
N ALA A 36 3.36 4.28 -47.57
CA ALA A 36 3.55 3.03 -46.87
C ALA A 36 3.83 3.38 -45.43
N ILE A 37 2.77 3.33 -44.60
CA ILE A 37 2.96 3.24 -43.15
C ILE A 37 3.65 1.89 -42.96
N ALA A 38 4.97 1.93 -42.82
CA ALA A 38 5.73 0.80 -42.33
C ALA A 38 5.21 0.55 -40.91
N HIS A 39 4.31 -0.41 -40.77
CA HIS A 39 4.10 -1.08 -39.52
C HIS A 39 5.39 -1.84 -39.18
N ALA A 40 6.37 -1.15 -38.62
CA ALA A 40 7.39 -1.81 -37.87
C ALA A 40 6.66 -2.48 -36.70
N SER A 41 6.38 -3.77 -36.81
CA SER A 41 6.06 -4.61 -35.69
C SER A 41 7.35 -4.78 -34.88
N ALA A 42 7.75 -3.72 -34.18
CA ALA A 42 8.54 -3.87 -32.99
C ALA A 42 7.57 -4.53 -31.99
N ALA A 43 7.61 -5.85 -31.85
CA ALA A 43 7.27 -6.46 -30.58
C ALA A 43 8.23 -5.82 -29.58
N ALA A 44 7.83 -4.68 -29.01
CA ALA A 44 8.54 -4.07 -27.92
C ALA A 44 8.54 -5.12 -26.81
N SER A 45 9.70 -5.62 -26.45
CA SER A 45 9.88 -6.33 -25.20
C SER A 45 9.53 -5.32 -24.11
N TYR A 46 8.32 -5.43 -23.53
CA TYR A 46 7.79 -4.50 -22.52
C TYR A 46 8.57 -4.52 -21.20
N ALA A 47 9.67 -5.21 -21.09
CA ALA A 47 10.54 -5.18 -19.93
C ALA A 47 11.99 -4.92 -20.36
N THR A 48 12.36 -3.65 -20.38
CA THR A 48 13.74 -3.23 -20.69
C THR A 48 14.65 -3.28 -19.46
N SER A 49 14.07 -3.34 -18.26
CA SER A 49 14.77 -3.27 -16.99
C SER A 49 14.15 -4.22 -15.97
N GLY A 50 14.94 -4.66 -15.00
CA GLY A 50 14.52 -5.27 -13.76
C GLY A 50 14.46 -4.22 -12.64
N ALA A 51 13.87 -4.59 -11.52
CA ALA A 51 13.85 -3.78 -10.29
C ALA A 51 14.45 -4.56 -9.13
N LYS A 52 15.21 -3.89 -8.25
CA LYS A 52 15.71 -4.44 -7.00
C LYS A 52 15.52 -3.45 -5.85
N ILE A 53 15.39 -3.94 -4.61
CA ILE A 53 15.49 -3.12 -3.41
C ILE A 53 16.96 -2.76 -3.21
N ALA A 54 17.27 -1.46 -3.16
CA ALA A 54 18.61 -0.94 -2.99
C ALA A 54 18.85 -0.37 -1.58
N GLY A 55 17.78 0.03 -0.88
CA GLY A 55 17.89 0.54 0.47
C GLY A 55 16.54 0.51 1.17
N VAL A 56 16.57 0.43 2.50
CA VAL A 56 15.39 0.37 3.36
C VAL A 56 15.54 1.37 4.51
N GLY A 57 14.42 1.84 5.06
CA GLY A 57 14.41 2.75 6.18
C GLY A 57 13.15 2.63 7.00
N LYS A 58 13.18 3.09 8.25
CA LYS A 58 12.03 3.09 9.16
C LYS A 58 12.02 4.32 10.05
N ALA A 59 10.84 4.71 10.49
CA ALA A 59 10.67 5.74 11.51
C ALA A 59 9.47 5.41 12.40
N LEU A 60 9.65 5.52 13.70
CA LEU A 60 8.65 5.27 14.71
C LEU A 60 8.50 6.53 15.57
N PRO A 61 7.28 6.85 16.06
CA PRO A 61 7.11 7.87 17.08
C PRO A 61 7.97 7.59 18.33
N VAL A 62 8.37 8.64 19.01
CA VAL A 62 9.17 8.50 20.25
C VAL A 62 8.34 7.88 21.38
N LYS A 63 7.07 8.32 21.51
CA LYS A 63 6.18 7.81 22.56
C LYS A 63 5.61 6.45 22.19
N PHE A 64 5.52 5.58 23.20
CA PHE A 64 4.79 4.31 23.08
C PHE A 64 3.87 4.12 24.30
N LEU A 65 2.88 3.26 24.13
CA LEU A 65 2.01 2.75 25.17
C LEU A 65 2.25 1.24 25.34
N THR A 66 2.46 0.81 26.57
CA THR A 66 2.52 -0.60 26.96
C THR A 66 1.11 -1.16 27.15
N ASN A 67 0.99 -2.49 27.28
CA ASN A 67 -0.28 -3.11 27.63
C ASN A 67 -0.76 -2.67 29.04
N ASN A 68 0.17 -2.40 29.97
CA ASN A 68 -0.19 -1.88 31.28
C ASN A 68 -0.74 -0.45 31.21
N ASP A 69 -0.21 0.42 30.35
CA ASP A 69 -0.77 1.75 30.15
C ASP A 69 -2.21 1.67 29.60
N LEU A 70 -2.50 0.68 28.74
CA LEU A 70 -3.85 0.46 28.23
C LEU A 70 -4.82 -0.07 29.30
N SER A 71 -4.34 -0.77 30.30
CA SER A 71 -5.17 -1.26 31.41
C SER A 71 -5.74 -0.13 32.27
N GLU A 72 -5.12 1.06 32.21
CA GLU A 72 -5.67 2.27 32.84
C GLU A 72 -6.82 2.92 32.02
N LEU A 73 -6.93 2.57 30.73
CA LEU A 73 -7.94 3.15 29.83
C LEU A 73 -9.14 2.25 29.61
N VAL A 74 -8.92 0.93 29.51
CA VAL A 74 -9.93 -0.08 29.22
C VAL A 74 -9.74 -1.33 30.07
N GLU A 75 -10.80 -2.10 30.27
CA GLU A 75 -10.75 -3.36 31.02
C GLU A 75 -9.93 -4.41 30.25
N THR A 76 -8.63 -4.48 30.51
CA THR A 76 -7.68 -5.41 29.89
C THR A 76 -6.47 -5.65 30.80
N ASN A 77 -5.53 -6.48 30.39
CA ASN A 77 -4.21 -6.67 31.02
C ASN A 77 -3.19 -7.18 30.01
N ASP A 78 -1.91 -7.15 30.38
CA ASP A 78 -0.79 -7.57 29.50
C ASP A 78 -0.93 -9.00 29.03
N GLU A 79 -1.23 -9.95 29.92
CA GLU A 79 -1.39 -11.37 29.57
C GLU A 79 -2.49 -11.60 28.53
N TRP A 80 -3.64 -10.91 28.71
CA TRP A 80 -4.77 -11.03 27.79
C TRP A 80 -4.44 -10.51 26.39
N ILE A 81 -3.75 -9.37 26.29
CA ILE A 81 -3.36 -8.77 25.00
C ILE A 81 -2.25 -9.62 24.36
N ALA A 82 -1.17 -9.92 25.09
CA ALA A 82 -0.02 -10.63 24.56
C ALA A 82 -0.39 -12.03 24.05
N THR A 83 -1.19 -12.78 24.82
CA THR A 83 -1.62 -14.13 24.40
C THR A 83 -2.47 -14.12 23.12
N ARG A 84 -3.28 -13.09 22.91
CA ARG A 84 -4.20 -13.00 21.77
C ARG A 84 -3.58 -12.40 20.52
N THR A 85 -2.60 -11.52 20.69
CA THR A 85 -2.08 -10.68 19.60
C THR A 85 -0.57 -10.79 19.40
N GLY A 86 0.18 -11.14 20.44
CA GLY A 86 1.63 -11.04 20.50
C GLY A 86 2.13 -9.62 20.84
N ILE A 87 1.26 -8.62 20.91
CA ILE A 87 1.64 -7.21 21.10
C ILE A 87 1.94 -6.93 22.57
N LYS A 88 3.05 -6.25 22.85
CA LYS A 88 3.43 -5.78 24.19
C LYS A 88 3.38 -4.25 24.30
N LYS A 89 3.69 -3.55 23.22
CA LYS A 89 3.59 -2.09 23.15
C LYS A 89 3.24 -1.62 21.73
N ARG A 90 2.84 -0.37 21.59
CA ARG A 90 2.57 0.31 20.32
C ARG A 90 3.04 1.75 20.41
N HIS A 91 3.67 2.22 19.35
CA HIS A 91 4.09 3.61 19.24
C HIS A 91 2.93 4.48 18.78
N ILE A 92 2.83 5.68 19.29
CA ILE A 92 1.80 6.66 18.94
C ILE A 92 2.42 8.04 18.75
N ILE A 93 1.99 8.75 17.71
CA ILE A 93 2.46 10.11 17.45
C ILE A 93 2.11 11.06 18.60
N THR A 94 3.00 12.03 18.86
CA THR A 94 2.78 13.10 19.83
C THR A 94 3.43 14.40 19.37
N GLY A 95 2.99 15.53 19.90
CA GLY A 95 3.55 16.84 19.58
C GLY A 95 3.47 17.15 18.08
N ASP A 96 4.60 17.42 17.46
CA ASP A 96 4.73 17.78 16.06
C ASP A 96 4.98 16.59 15.14
N GLU A 97 4.93 15.36 15.68
CA GLU A 97 5.06 14.15 14.86
C GLU A 97 3.85 13.99 13.94
N SER A 98 4.10 13.54 12.71
CA SER A 98 3.08 13.35 11.68
C SER A 98 3.47 12.21 10.74
N LEU A 99 2.54 11.74 9.91
CA LEU A 99 2.86 10.78 8.85
C LEU A 99 3.95 11.32 7.92
N THR A 100 3.87 12.61 7.58
CA THR A 100 4.89 13.28 6.76
C THR A 100 6.26 13.23 7.39
N SER A 101 6.39 13.53 8.68
CA SER A 101 7.68 13.50 9.37
C SER A 101 8.27 12.09 9.45
N LEU A 102 7.45 11.10 9.80
CA LEU A 102 7.87 9.69 9.85
C LEU A 102 8.23 9.15 8.47
N GLY A 103 7.38 9.42 7.46
CA GLY A 103 7.65 9.00 6.08
C GLY A 103 8.92 9.62 5.51
N ALA A 104 9.16 10.91 5.79
CA ALA A 104 10.37 11.60 5.36
C ALA A 104 11.64 11.02 6.03
N GLU A 105 11.58 10.70 7.30
CA GLU A 105 12.72 10.09 8.01
C GLU A 105 13.01 8.69 7.49
N ALA A 106 12.00 7.83 7.33
CA ALA A 106 12.17 6.51 6.74
C ALA A 106 12.75 6.59 5.31
N ALA A 107 12.26 7.54 4.51
CA ALA A 107 12.74 7.79 3.16
C ALA A 107 14.23 8.19 3.12
N LYS A 108 14.65 9.11 3.97
CA LYS A 108 16.06 9.55 4.07
C LYS A 108 16.99 8.38 4.38
N GLN A 109 16.62 7.54 5.34
CA GLN A 109 17.41 6.34 5.68
C GLN A 109 17.50 5.37 4.50
N ALA A 110 16.41 5.14 3.76
CA ALA A 110 16.42 4.27 2.59
C ALA A 110 17.34 4.82 1.48
N LEU A 111 17.33 6.13 1.25
CA LEU A 111 18.18 6.81 0.27
C LEU A 111 19.67 6.76 0.67
N GLU A 112 19.96 7.04 1.96
CA GLU A 112 21.32 6.98 2.50
C GLU A 112 21.94 5.60 2.34
N ARG A 113 21.21 4.54 2.72
CA ARG A 113 21.68 3.15 2.60
C ARG A 113 21.87 2.70 1.15
N ALA A 114 21.05 3.23 0.25
CA ALA A 114 21.22 2.98 -1.19
C ALA A 114 22.34 3.83 -1.83
N ASN A 115 22.87 4.83 -1.12
CA ASN A 115 23.77 5.85 -1.65
C ASN A 115 23.18 6.55 -2.90
N VAL A 116 21.88 6.88 -2.83
CA VAL A 116 21.11 7.60 -3.87
C VAL A 116 20.70 8.96 -3.34
N LYS A 117 20.93 10.00 -4.13
CA LYS A 117 20.51 11.35 -3.74
C LYS A 117 19.01 11.53 -3.92
N ALA A 118 18.40 12.37 -3.08
CA ALA A 118 16.98 12.67 -3.18
C ALA A 118 16.59 13.26 -4.56
N GLU A 119 17.45 14.05 -5.18
CA GLU A 119 17.23 14.64 -6.51
C GLU A 119 17.23 13.61 -7.64
N ASP A 120 17.76 12.40 -7.42
CA ASP A 120 17.81 11.29 -8.37
C ASP A 120 16.59 10.36 -8.25
N VAL A 121 15.67 10.63 -7.32
CA VAL A 121 14.39 9.90 -7.18
C VAL A 121 13.44 10.37 -8.28
N ASP A 122 12.88 9.42 -9.02
CA ASP A 122 11.96 9.70 -10.13
C ASP A 122 10.49 9.63 -9.69
N LEU A 123 10.19 8.77 -8.71
CA LEU A 123 8.82 8.49 -8.26
C LEU A 123 8.79 8.18 -6.77
N ILE A 124 7.79 8.72 -6.07
CA ILE A 124 7.44 8.39 -4.69
C ILE A 124 6.02 7.84 -4.67
N ILE A 125 5.85 6.64 -4.12
CA ILE A 125 4.56 6.01 -3.84
C ILE A 125 4.41 5.90 -2.32
N LEU A 126 3.48 6.65 -1.74
CA LEU A 126 3.13 6.55 -0.33
C LEU A 126 1.89 5.67 -0.17
N ALA A 127 2.04 4.50 0.42
CA ALA A 127 0.93 3.65 0.81
C ALA A 127 0.45 4.05 2.20
N THR A 128 -0.78 4.60 2.29
CA THR A 128 -1.37 5.07 3.54
C THR A 128 -2.90 5.07 3.49
N SER A 129 -3.52 4.97 4.66
CA SER A 129 -4.95 5.21 4.90
C SER A 129 -5.21 6.38 5.84
N SER A 130 -4.15 7.03 6.32
CA SER A 130 -4.21 8.11 7.31
C SER A 130 -3.32 9.31 6.91
N PRO A 131 -3.52 9.88 5.69
CA PRO A 131 -2.73 11.00 5.25
C PRO A 131 -2.91 12.22 6.17
N ASP A 132 -1.91 13.10 6.22
CA ASP A 132 -2.00 14.36 6.98
C ASP A 132 -2.91 15.39 6.28
N ASP A 133 -3.10 15.24 4.96
CA ASP A 133 -3.98 16.06 4.13
C ASP A 133 -4.86 15.17 3.25
N ILE A 134 -6.11 15.54 3.05
CA ILE A 134 -7.09 14.78 2.24
C ILE A 134 -6.62 14.57 0.78
N PHE A 135 -5.78 15.47 0.27
CA PHE A 135 -5.21 15.38 -1.07
C PHE A 135 -3.92 14.57 -1.14
N GLY A 136 -3.51 13.94 -0.01
CA GLY A 136 -2.35 13.08 0.10
C GLY A 136 -1.16 13.73 0.77
N SER A 137 -0.23 12.91 1.25
CA SER A 137 0.98 13.34 1.97
C SER A 137 2.27 13.04 1.20
N ALA A 138 2.22 12.33 0.07
CA ALA A 138 3.42 12.01 -0.71
C ALA A 138 4.16 13.25 -1.21
N CYS A 139 3.42 14.29 -1.64
CA CYS A 139 4.02 15.54 -2.10
C CYS A 139 4.71 16.32 -0.99
N THR A 140 4.18 16.27 0.25
CA THR A 140 4.82 16.92 1.40
C THR A 140 6.08 16.16 1.83
N ILE A 141 6.07 14.83 1.78
CA ILE A 141 7.26 14.00 1.98
C ILE A 141 8.31 14.30 0.90
N GLN A 142 7.89 14.37 -0.37
CA GLN A 142 8.76 14.71 -1.52
C GLN A 142 9.52 16.02 -1.26
N ALA A 143 8.81 17.05 -0.82
CA ALA A 143 9.41 18.35 -0.45
C ALA A 143 10.34 18.24 0.76
N ALA A 144 9.94 17.50 1.81
CA ALA A 144 10.69 17.34 3.07
C ALA A 144 12.03 16.61 2.88
N ILE A 145 12.12 15.71 1.90
CA ILE A 145 13.38 15.01 1.56
C ILE A 145 14.19 15.69 0.45
N GLY A 146 13.64 16.71 -0.21
CA GLY A 146 14.29 17.42 -1.31
C GLY A 146 14.27 16.69 -2.66
N ALA A 147 13.36 15.74 -2.86
CA ALA A 147 13.23 14.96 -4.10
C ALA A 147 12.50 15.75 -5.20
N LYS A 148 12.97 16.94 -5.53
CA LYS A 148 12.32 17.94 -6.39
C LYS A 148 11.97 17.47 -7.80
N ASN A 149 12.62 16.40 -8.28
CA ASN A 149 12.41 15.86 -9.63
C ASN A 149 11.39 14.71 -9.64
N ALA A 150 11.01 14.19 -8.47
CA ALA A 150 10.12 13.05 -8.35
C ALA A 150 8.66 13.42 -8.59
N LEU A 151 7.93 12.57 -9.32
CA LEU A 151 6.48 12.50 -9.18
C LEU A 151 6.15 11.89 -7.81
N ALA A 152 5.14 12.38 -7.12
CA ALA A 152 4.71 11.82 -5.85
C ALA A 152 3.18 11.68 -5.79
N PHE A 153 2.69 10.53 -5.31
CA PHE A 153 1.27 10.29 -5.08
C PHE A 153 1.03 9.29 -3.96
N ASP A 154 -0.15 9.38 -3.33
CA ASP A 154 -0.62 8.43 -2.33
C ASP A 154 -1.35 7.26 -3.00
N LEU A 155 -1.20 6.07 -2.41
CA LEU A 155 -1.89 4.84 -2.76
C LEU A 155 -2.64 4.35 -1.52
N THR A 156 -3.96 4.15 -1.63
CA THR A 156 -4.77 3.63 -0.54
C THR A 156 -5.20 2.19 -0.82
N ALA A 157 -4.68 1.26 -0.03
CA ALA A 157 -5.04 -0.16 -0.04
C ALA A 157 -4.85 -0.78 1.35
N ALA A 158 -5.08 0.03 2.40
CA ALA A 158 -4.93 -0.35 3.80
C ALA A 158 -3.59 -1.06 4.07
N CYS A 159 -3.60 -2.08 4.93
CA CYS A 159 -2.39 -2.80 5.33
C CYS A 159 -1.70 -3.58 4.20
N SER A 160 -2.35 -3.79 3.06
CA SER A 160 -1.72 -4.37 1.85
C SER A 160 -0.98 -3.33 1.00
N GLY A 161 -1.14 -2.04 1.32
CA GLY A 161 -0.68 -0.93 0.51
C GLY A 161 0.80 -0.95 0.17
N PHE A 162 1.67 -1.25 1.14
CA PHE A 162 3.12 -1.31 0.87
C PHE A 162 3.50 -2.41 -0.12
N VAL A 163 2.95 -3.62 0.02
CA VAL A 163 3.23 -4.72 -0.92
C VAL A 163 2.72 -4.40 -2.32
N ILE A 164 1.52 -3.80 -2.42
CA ILE A 164 0.99 -3.28 -3.68
C ILE A 164 1.90 -2.18 -4.24
N GLY A 165 2.39 -1.28 -3.40
CA GLY A 165 3.34 -0.23 -3.76
C GLY A 165 4.65 -0.79 -4.31
N LEU A 166 5.23 -1.83 -3.67
CA LEU A 166 6.43 -2.53 -4.16
C LEU A 166 6.23 -3.11 -5.56
N VAL A 167 5.12 -3.82 -5.77
CA VAL A 167 4.79 -4.41 -7.08
C VAL A 167 4.62 -3.30 -8.12
N ASN A 168 3.85 -2.24 -7.82
CA ASN A 168 3.66 -1.12 -8.74
C ASN A 168 4.97 -0.39 -9.05
N GLY A 169 5.78 -0.09 -8.05
CA GLY A 169 7.09 0.54 -8.23
C GLY A 169 8.00 -0.27 -9.15
N ALA A 170 8.03 -1.60 -8.95
CA ALA A 170 8.76 -2.50 -9.84
C ALA A 170 8.22 -2.47 -11.28
N GLN A 171 6.89 -2.42 -11.48
CA GLN A 171 6.31 -2.33 -12.82
C GLN A 171 6.62 -0.99 -13.50
N PHE A 172 6.64 0.13 -12.77
CA PHE A 172 7.05 1.43 -13.31
C PHE A 172 8.49 1.40 -13.81
N ILE A 173 9.42 0.76 -13.07
CA ILE A 173 10.80 0.57 -13.48
C ILE A 173 10.87 -0.35 -14.72
N ARG A 174 10.18 -1.49 -14.69
CA ARG A 174 10.18 -2.48 -15.78
C ARG A 174 9.60 -1.92 -17.09
N ALA A 175 8.66 -0.99 -17.01
CA ALA A 175 8.13 -0.27 -18.16
C ALA A 175 9.14 0.73 -18.77
N GLY A 176 10.30 0.96 -18.10
CA GLY A 176 11.37 1.83 -18.61
C GLY A 176 11.16 3.32 -18.37
N GLY A 177 10.10 3.72 -17.65
CA GLY A 177 9.77 5.13 -17.39
C GLY A 177 10.57 5.74 -16.23
N TYR A 178 10.98 4.92 -15.26
CA TYR A 178 11.65 5.35 -14.03
C TYR A 178 12.82 4.44 -13.69
N LYS A 179 13.79 4.98 -12.95
CA LYS A 179 14.99 4.25 -12.48
C LYS A 179 15.03 4.08 -10.97
N ASN A 180 14.63 5.11 -10.22
CA ASN A 180 14.64 5.16 -8.77
C ASN A 180 13.24 5.44 -8.26
N VAL A 181 12.59 4.43 -7.68
CA VAL A 181 11.22 4.52 -7.15
C VAL A 181 11.27 4.29 -5.64
N LEU A 182 10.88 5.30 -4.88
CA LEU A 182 10.77 5.23 -3.43
C LEU A 182 9.35 4.79 -3.05
N VAL A 183 9.24 3.64 -2.41
CA VAL A 183 7.96 3.12 -1.88
C VAL A 183 7.98 3.28 -0.38
N ILE A 184 7.02 4.03 0.14
CA ILE A 184 6.84 4.30 1.57
C ILE A 184 5.52 3.66 2.00
N GLY A 185 5.52 2.92 3.09
CA GLY A 185 4.32 2.47 3.78
C GLY A 185 4.26 3.13 5.14
N GLY A 186 3.16 3.76 5.49
CA GLY A 186 3.03 4.39 6.79
C GLY A 186 1.60 4.74 7.15
N ASP A 187 1.29 4.65 8.42
CA ASP A 187 0.00 5.06 8.96
C ASP A 187 0.15 5.65 10.36
N VAL A 188 -0.77 6.55 10.69
CA VAL A 188 -0.95 7.17 12.01
C VAL A 188 -2.39 6.89 12.48
N LEU A 189 -2.70 5.60 12.62
CA LEU A 189 -4.04 5.12 12.94
C LEU A 189 -4.49 5.44 14.36
N SER A 190 -3.58 5.81 15.26
CA SER A 190 -3.91 6.29 16.61
C SER A 190 -4.90 7.47 16.61
N ARG A 191 -4.96 8.25 15.50
CA ARG A 191 -5.93 9.33 15.28
C ARG A 191 -7.36 8.86 15.13
N TYR A 192 -7.57 7.61 14.69
CA TYR A 192 -8.87 7.03 14.35
C TYR A 192 -9.29 5.89 15.28
N VAL A 193 -8.47 5.54 16.26
CA VAL A 193 -8.80 4.53 17.28
C VAL A 193 -9.76 5.11 18.32
N ASP A 194 -10.81 4.37 18.67
CA ASP A 194 -11.56 4.64 19.90
C ASP A 194 -10.82 4.02 21.10
N TRP A 195 -10.17 4.86 21.89
CA TRP A 195 -9.40 4.44 23.05
C TRP A 195 -10.25 3.84 24.19
N ARG A 196 -11.58 3.78 24.02
CA ARG A 196 -12.53 3.10 24.92
C ARG A 196 -12.97 1.75 24.38
N ASP A 197 -12.64 1.44 23.12
CA ASP A 197 -12.91 0.13 22.52
C ASP A 197 -11.72 -0.79 22.66
N ARG A 198 -11.80 -1.73 23.62
CA ARG A 198 -10.78 -2.77 23.82
C ARG A 198 -10.52 -3.63 22.59
N GLY A 199 -11.48 -3.74 21.67
CA GLY A 199 -11.35 -4.56 20.46
C GLY A 199 -10.36 -4.02 19.45
N THR A 200 -10.12 -2.70 19.46
CA THR A 200 -9.28 -2.01 18.48
C THR A 200 -8.09 -1.29 19.10
N CYS A 201 -8.24 -0.62 20.25
CA CYS A 201 -7.17 0.20 20.84
C CYS A 201 -5.92 -0.59 21.26
N ILE A 202 -6.05 -1.88 21.51
CA ILE A 202 -4.94 -2.75 21.86
C ILE A 202 -4.04 -3.12 20.67
N LEU A 203 -4.48 -2.88 19.44
CA LEU A 203 -3.84 -3.40 18.23
C LEU A 203 -2.95 -2.37 17.56
N PHE A 204 -3.51 -1.20 17.24
CA PHE A 204 -2.92 -0.27 16.29
C PHE A 204 -1.82 0.59 16.93
N GLY A 205 -0.74 0.73 16.16
CA GLY A 205 0.34 1.67 16.41
C GLY A 205 0.62 2.51 15.17
N ASP A 206 1.43 3.55 15.32
CA ASP A 206 1.84 4.46 14.28
C ASP A 206 3.28 4.16 13.85
N GLY A 207 3.59 4.39 12.59
CA GLY A 207 4.94 4.23 12.07
C GLY A 207 4.99 4.27 10.56
N ALA A 208 6.17 4.49 10.02
CA ALA A 208 6.46 4.45 8.60
C ALA A 208 7.73 3.67 8.31
N GLY A 209 7.75 3.00 7.16
CA GLY A 209 8.95 2.40 6.61
C GLY A 209 9.03 2.64 5.12
N ALA A 210 10.22 2.51 4.56
CA ALA A 210 10.48 2.80 3.15
C ALA A 210 11.41 1.77 2.51
N ALA A 211 11.23 1.54 1.21
CA ALA A 211 12.15 0.81 0.36
C ALA A 211 12.43 1.63 -0.90
N LEU A 212 13.69 1.84 -1.21
CA LEU A 212 14.10 2.38 -2.50
C LEU A 212 14.30 1.24 -3.49
N LEU A 213 13.53 1.26 -4.57
CA LEU A 213 13.71 0.38 -5.72
C LEU A 213 14.60 1.08 -6.75
N THR A 214 15.59 0.35 -7.28
CA THR A 214 16.42 0.85 -8.37
C THR A 214 16.35 -0.08 -9.58
N ALA A 215 16.54 0.51 -10.76
CA ALA A 215 16.62 -0.25 -12.00
C ALA A 215 17.87 -1.16 -12.01
N THR A 216 17.71 -2.35 -12.58
CA THR A 216 18.79 -3.31 -12.87
C THR A 216 18.55 -3.94 -14.23
N ASP A 217 19.42 -4.85 -14.67
CA ASP A 217 19.21 -5.62 -15.89
C ASP A 217 17.92 -6.47 -15.78
N ALA A 218 17.23 -6.68 -16.88
CA ALA A 218 15.94 -7.36 -16.89
C ALA A 218 16.00 -8.81 -16.33
N ASP A 219 17.09 -9.52 -16.61
CA ASP A 219 17.37 -10.88 -16.11
C ASP A 219 17.68 -10.93 -14.61
N LYS A 220 18.11 -9.80 -14.04
CA LYS A 220 18.39 -9.63 -12.61
C LYS A 220 17.20 -9.07 -11.82
N CYS A 221 16.00 -9.00 -12.41
CA CYS A 221 14.81 -8.50 -11.72
C CYS A 221 14.55 -9.29 -10.43
N SER A 222 14.46 -8.57 -9.31
CA SER A 222 14.21 -9.16 -7.99
C SER A 222 12.77 -9.63 -7.80
N LEU A 223 11.79 -8.95 -8.40
CA LEU A 223 10.38 -9.38 -8.35
C LEU A 223 10.18 -10.62 -9.23
N LYS A 224 9.93 -11.78 -8.58
CA LYS A 224 9.79 -13.09 -9.25
C LYS A 224 8.34 -13.47 -9.52
N GLY A 225 7.43 -13.13 -8.62
CA GLY A 225 6.00 -13.39 -8.76
C GLY A 225 5.20 -12.52 -7.80
N PHE A 226 3.92 -12.32 -8.10
CA PHE A 226 3.00 -11.55 -7.24
C PHE A 226 1.54 -11.96 -7.48
N ASP A 227 0.71 -11.74 -6.45
CA ASP A 227 -0.75 -11.94 -6.52
C ASP A 227 -1.43 -10.82 -5.74
N MET A 228 -2.41 -10.14 -6.36
CA MET A 228 -3.09 -8.99 -5.76
C MET A 228 -4.59 -9.05 -6.08
N HIS A 229 -5.44 -8.91 -5.05
CA HIS A 229 -6.88 -8.99 -5.20
C HIS A 229 -7.62 -8.11 -4.20
N SER A 230 -8.93 -7.96 -4.43
CA SER A 230 -9.86 -7.27 -3.55
C SER A 230 -11.21 -7.99 -3.51
N ASP A 231 -11.91 -7.88 -2.37
CA ASP A 231 -13.30 -8.31 -2.20
C ASP A 231 -14.10 -7.22 -1.46
N GLY A 232 -14.67 -6.31 -2.22
CA GLY A 232 -15.47 -5.22 -1.69
C GLY A 232 -16.77 -5.65 -1.00
N SER A 233 -17.24 -6.88 -1.21
CA SER A 233 -18.46 -7.39 -0.55
C SER A 233 -18.28 -7.58 0.96
N GLN A 234 -17.04 -7.68 1.43
CA GLN A 234 -16.68 -7.86 2.84
C GLN A 234 -16.13 -6.57 3.49
N ASN A 235 -16.26 -5.43 2.83
CA ASN A 235 -15.76 -4.14 3.32
C ASN A 235 -16.20 -3.81 4.75
N HIS A 236 -17.43 -4.19 5.12
CA HIS A 236 -18.02 -3.91 6.43
C HIS A 236 -17.29 -4.54 7.62
N HIS A 237 -16.37 -5.46 7.40
CA HIS A 237 -15.60 -6.10 8.49
C HIS A 237 -14.50 -5.21 9.08
N LEU A 238 -14.02 -4.20 8.33
CA LEU A 238 -13.00 -3.26 8.80
C LEU A 238 -13.16 -1.93 8.07
N VAL A 239 -13.69 -0.94 8.77
CA VAL A 239 -14.04 0.37 8.20
C VAL A 239 -13.71 1.53 9.14
N ALA A 240 -13.50 2.70 8.54
CA ALA A 240 -13.54 4.02 9.16
C ALA A 240 -14.26 4.95 8.17
N GLN A 241 -15.58 5.00 8.23
CA GLN A 241 -16.41 5.70 7.25
C GLN A 241 -16.44 7.21 7.50
N PHE A 242 -16.51 7.98 6.43
CA PHE A 242 -16.85 9.39 6.53
C PHE A 242 -18.36 9.54 6.77
N ILE A 243 -18.73 10.16 7.87
CA ILE A 243 -20.11 10.33 8.32
C ILE A 243 -20.44 11.79 8.60
N ASN A 244 -21.72 12.16 8.50
CA ASN A 244 -22.20 13.47 8.91
C ASN A 244 -22.37 13.57 10.44
N GLU A 245 -22.72 14.76 10.93
CA GLU A 245 -22.96 15.04 12.34
C GLU A 245 -24.07 14.17 13.00
N ASN A 246 -24.95 13.56 12.20
CA ASN A 246 -25.98 12.64 12.67
C ASN A 246 -25.55 11.16 12.63
N GLY A 247 -24.26 10.88 12.39
CA GLY A 247 -23.71 9.53 12.32
C GLY A 247 -24.13 8.72 11.09
N LYS A 248 -24.60 9.39 10.03
CA LYS A 248 -25.01 8.76 8.76
C LYS A 248 -23.99 9.02 7.66
N PRO A 249 -23.81 8.08 6.72
CA PRO A 249 -23.01 8.34 5.53
C PRO A 249 -23.46 9.63 4.82
N MET A 250 -22.51 10.40 4.30
CA MET A 250 -22.82 11.59 3.50
C MET A 250 -23.54 11.16 2.24
N GLY A 251 -24.80 11.53 2.10
CA GLY A 251 -25.66 11.17 0.96
C GLY A 251 -26.01 12.39 0.11
N ASP A 252 -26.95 12.19 -0.82
CA ASP A 252 -27.42 13.20 -1.76
C ASP A 252 -27.83 14.50 -1.07
N GLY A 253 -27.19 15.61 -1.41
CA GLY A 253 -27.49 16.92 -0.91
C GLY A 253 -27.14 17.15 0.57
N ALA A 254 -26.38 16.28 1.18
CA ALA A 254 -25.92 16.49 2.55
C ALA A 254 -25.00 17.71 2.60
N SER A 255 -25.56 18.82 3.11
CA SER A 255 -24.77 19.97 3.55
C SER A 255 -24.53 19.81 5.04
N GLY A 256 -23.31 19.91 5.50
CA GLY A 256 -22.97 19.82 6.92
C GLY A 256 -21.51 19.42 7.14
N VAL A 257 -21.11 19.49 8.39
CA VAL A 257 -19.77 19.06 8.81
C VAL A 257 -19.78 17.53 8.92
N GLY A 258 -18.84 16.88 8.23
CA GLY A 258 -18.61 15.46 8.34
C GLY A 258 -17.22 15.17 8.92
N SER A 259 -17.05 13.95 9.40
CA SER A 259 -15.75 13.44 9.88
C SER A 259 -15.65 11.94 9.64
N PHE A 260 -14.42 11.41 9.65
CA PHE A 260 -14.25 9.96 9.72
C PHE A 260 -14.67 9.47 11.10
N CYS A 261 -15.45 8.38 11.14
CA CYS A 261 -15.71 7.66 12.39
C CYS A 261 -14.44 6.91 12.84
N ASN A 262 -14.46 6.47 14.11
CA ASN A 262 -13.40 5.60 14.60
C ASN A 262 -13.39 4.27 13.85
N ILE A 263 -12.23 3.62 13.85
CA ILE A 263 -12.06 2.29 13.25
C ILE A 263 -13.01 1.31 13.91
N SER A 264 -13.83 0.65 13.10
CA SER A 264 -14.71 -0.45 13.50
C SER A 264 -14.22 -1.74 12.84
N MET A 265 -14.06 -2.82 13.62
CA MET A 265 -13.50 -4.07 13.16
C MET A 265 -14.22 -5.29 13.72
N SER A 266 -14.67 -6.19 12.83
CA SER A 266 -15.09 -7.55 13.17
C SER A 266 -13.87 -8.46 13.28
N GLY A 267 -13.15 -8.41 14.42
CA GLY A 267 -11.84 -9.03 14.57
C GLY A 267 -11.79 -10.53 14.25
N GLN A 268 -12.87 -11.29 14.58
CA GLN A 268 -12.94 -12.72 14.25
C GLN A 268 -13.02 -12.98 12.74
N ASP A 269 -13.79 -12.17 12.01
CA ASP A 269 -13.97 -12.37 10.56
C ASP A 269 -12.73 -11.92 9.79
N VAL A 270 -12.10 -10.82 10.20
CA VAL A 270 -10.80 -10.39 9.69
C VAL A 270 -9.73 -11.45 9.95
N PHE A 271 -9.70 -12.06 11.15
CA PHE A 271 -8.77 -13.15 11.45
C PHE A 271 -8.99 -14.39 10.55
N LYS A 272 -10.24 -14.86 10.42
CA LYS A 272 -10.58 -16.00 9.53
C LYS A 272 -10.22 -15.72 8.08
N PHE A 273 -10.49 -14.50 7.62
CA PHE A 273 -10.09 -14.04 6.30
C PHE A 273 -8.56 -14.13 6.13
N ALA A 274 -7.79 -13.56 7.05
CA ALA A 274 -6.34 -13.51 6.97
C ALA A 274 -5.69 -14.90 6.93
N VAL A 275 -6.05 -15.80 7.86
CA VAL A 275 -5.44 -17.14 7.92
C VAL A 275 -5.74 -18.01 6.69
N ARG A 276 -6.83 -17.72 5.98
CA ARG A 276 -7.16 -18.37 4.70
C ARG A 276 -6.44 -17.71 3.53
N THR A 277 -6.44 -16.39 3.48
CA THR A 277 -6.04 -15.60 2.31
C THR A 277 -4.54 -15.48 2.19
N VAL A 278 -3.80 -15.29 3.30
CA VAL A 278 -2.35 -15.13 3.27
C VAL A 278 -1.64 -16.34 2.65
N PRO A 279 -1.88 -17.57 3.09
CA PRO A 279 -1.26 -18.73 2.44
C PRO A 279 -1.69 -18.89 0.97
N MET A 280 -2.95 -18.60 0.64
CA MET A 280 -3.46 -18.72 -0.72
C MET A 280 -2.74 -17.76 -1.68
N THR A 281 -2.62 -16.48 -1.32
CA THR A 281 -1.99 -15.46 -2.17
C THR A 281 -0.48 -15.70 -2.31
N VAL A 282 0.22 -16.08 -1.23
CA VAL A 282 1.66 -16.42 -1.28
C VAL A 282 1.90 -17.65 -2.16
N SER A 283 1.05 -18.69 -2.06
CA SER A 283 1.16 -19.88 -2.94
C SER A 283 1.03 -19.51 -4.41
N LYS A 284 0.11 -18.60 -4.78
CA LYS A 284 -0.05 -18.15 -6.17
C LYS A 284 1.16 -17.33 -6.65
N SER A 285 1.73 -16.51 -5.78
CA SER A 285 2.97 -15.77 -6.11
C SER A 285 4.16 -16.69 -6.30
N LEU A 286 4.27 -17.76 -5.50
CA LEU A 286 5.29 -18.80 -5.68
C LEU A 286 5.09 -19.56 -6.98
N GLU A 287 3.86 -19.97 -7.29
CA GLU A 287 3.53 -20.63 -8.57
C GLU A 287 3.93 -19.75 -9.76
N GLN A 288 3.60 -18.45 -9.74
CA GLN A 288 4.00 -17.51 -10.78
C GLN A 288 5.52 -17.37 -10.87
N ALA A 289 6.23 -17.46 -9.75
CA ALA A 289 7.68 -17.42 -9.70
C ALA A 289 8.36 -18.74 -10.15
N GLY A 290 7.60 -19.82 -10.33
CA GLY A 290 8.14 -21.17 -10.55
C GLY A 290 8.83 -21.74 -9.32
N MET A 291 8.42 -21.33 -8.12
CA MET A 291 9.02 -21.65 -6.83
C MET A 291 8.03 -22.39 -5.92
N THR A 292 8.56 -22.97 -4.85
CA THR A 292 7.80 -23.68 -3.82
C THR A 292 8.01 -23.04 -2.43
N ALA A 293 7.31 -23.52 -1.42
CA ALA A 293 7.50 -23.04 -0.06
C ALA A 293 8.92 -23.31 0.49
N GLU A 294 9.59 -24.35 -0.02
CA GLU A 294 10.95 -24.74 0.38
C GLU A 294 11.98 -23.68 -0.01
N ASP A 295 11.71 -22.94 -1.10
CA ASP A 295 12.57 -21.86 -1.60
C ASP A 295 12.50 -20.59 -0.75
N ILE A 296 11.52 -20.46 0.16
CA ILE A 296 11.38 -19.27 1.02
C ILE A 296 12.49 -19.27 2.06
N ASP A 297 13.31 -18.21 2.02
CA ASP A 297 14.31 -17.95 3.05
C ASP A 297 13.71 -17.12 4.20
N LYS A 298 12.87 -16.12 3.88
CA LYS A 298 12.21 -15.29 4.89
C LYS A 298 10.75 -14.99 4.52
N LEU A 299 9.88 -15.13 5.51
CA LEU A 299 8.48 -14.75 5.46
C LEU A 299 8.31 -13.37 6.10
N VAL A 300 7.92 -12.38 5.31
CA VAL A 300 7.81 -10.96 5.69
C VAL A 300 6.35 -10.52 5.56
N LEU A 301 5.56 -10.75 6.60
CA LEU A 301 4.12 -10.50 6.58
C LEU A 301 3.75 -9.16 7.23
N HIS A 302 2.59 -8.65 6.86
CA HIS A 302 1.89 -7.63 7.63
C HIS A 302 1.75 -8.06 9.10
N GLN A 303 2.18 -7.19 10.01
CA GLN A 303 2.23 -7.43 11.46
C GLN A 303 0.88 -7.09 12.12
N ALA A 304 -0.17 -7.86 11.78
CA ALA A 304 -1.52 -7.64 12.33
C ALA A 304 -1.74 -8.37 13.67
N ASN A 305 -1.23 -9.60 13.75
CA ASN A 305 -1.42 -10.49 14.88
C ASN A 305 -0.44 -11.65 14.76
N GLN A 306 0.31 -11.96 15.82
CA GLN A 306 1.31 -13.04 15.82
C GLN A 306 0.69 -14.40 15.41
N ARG A 307 -0.53 -14.68 15.84
CA ARG A 307 -1.23 -15.94 15.50
C ARG A 307 -1.51 -16.11 14.00
N ILE A 308 -1.65 -15.01 13.25
CA ILE A 308 -1.78 -15.05 11.79
C ILE A 308 -0.43 -15.37 11.16
N ILE A 309 0.65 -14.78 11.67
CA ILE A 309 2.03 -15.02 11.23
C ILE A 309 2.37 -16.49 11.47
N ASP A 310 2.13 -17.00 12.67
CA ASP A 310 2.38 -18.41 13.06
C ASP A 310 1.58 -19.39 12.20
N SER A 311 0.31 -19.07 11.91
CA SER A 311 -0.54 -19.88 11.05
C SER A 311 0.00 -19.97 9.62
N ALA A 312 0.50 -18.86 9.07
CA ALA A 312 1.10 -18.84 7.75
C ALA A 312 2.43 -19.62 7.73
N ALA A 313 3.29 -19.41 8.71
CA ALA A 313 4.55 -20.14 8.86
C ALA A 313 4.32 -21.67 8.95
N THR A 314 3.38 -22.09 9.78
CA THR A 314 2.98 -23.50 9.91
C THR A 314 2.47 -24.08 8.59
N ARG A 315 1.67 -23.31 7.85
CA ARG A 315 1.12 -23.74 6.55
C ARG A 315 2.17 -23.99 5.49
N PHE A 316 3.28 -23.23 5.54
CA PHE A 316 4.42 -23.38 4.63
C PHE A 316 5.53 -24.28 5.19
N GLY A 317 5.38 -24.81 6.39
CA GLY A 317 6.39 -25.65 7.05
C GLY A 317 7.68 -24.89 7.38
N LEU A 318 7.58 -23.56 7.59
CA LEU A 318 8.74 -22.70 7.88
C LEU A 318 9.12 -22.78 9.36
N THR A 319 10.42 -22.82 9.62
CA THR A 319 11.01 -22.74 10.96
C THR A 319 11.00 -21.28 11.47
N GLU A 320 11.16 -21.10 12.78
CA GLU A 320 11.09 -19.78 13.42
C GLU A 320 12.13 -18.79 12.85
N ASP A 321 13.33 -19.25 12.51
CA ASP A 321 14.40 -18.45 11.94
C ASP A 321 14.06 -17.91 10.53
N LYS A 322 13.11 -18.53 9.83
CA LYS A 322 12.60 -18.05 8.53
C LYS A 322 11.46 -17.03 8.65
N VAL A 323 10.98 -16.75 9.85
CA VAL A 323 9.87 -15.83 10.10
C VAL A 323 10.39 -14.54 10.74
N VAL A 324 10.15 -13.40 10.11
CA VAL A 324 10.49 -12.11 10.71
C VAL A 324 9.26 -11.49 11.37
N SER A 325 9.39 -11.08 12.63
CA SER A 325 8.31 -10.45 13.39
C SER A 325 8.86 -9.42 14.38
N ASN A 326 8.21 -8.28 14.45
CA ASN A 326 8.47 -7.22 15.43
C ASN A 326 7.16 -6.70 16.05
N ILE A 327 6.07 -7.45 15.88
CA ILE A 327 4.73 -7.05 16.34
C ILE A 327 4.68 -6.78 17.85
N ALA A 328 5.50 -7.47 18.64
CA ALA A 328 5.56 -7.25 20.08
C ALA A 328 5.97 -5.82 20.45
N GLU A 329 6.82 -5.22 19.62
CA GLU A 329 7.41 -3.91 19.86
C GLU A 329 6.55 -2.76 19.30
N TYR A 330 5.91 -2.95 18.14
CA TYR A 330 5.26 -1.86 17.41
C TYR A 330 3.75 -2.02 17.24
N GLY A 331 3.22 -3.21 17.53
CA GLY A 331 1.82 -3.53 17.24
C GLY A 331 1.54 -3.54 15.74
N ASN A 332 0.29 -3.25 15.40
CA ASN A 332 -0.15 -3.16 14.01
C ASN A 332 0.02 -1.73 13.49
N THR A 333 1.09 -1.46 12.79
CA THR A 333 1.37 -0.18 12.11
C THR A 333 0.83 -0.13 10.67
N SER A 334 -0.18 -0.95 10.35
CA SER A 334 -0.89 -0.96 9.06
C SER A 334 0.06 -1.08 7.85
N ALA A 335 0.02 -0.12 6.90
CA ALA A 335 0.89 -0.12 5.72
C ALA A 335 2.39 0.03 6.08
N GLY A 336 2.71 0.58 7.26
CA GLY A 336 4.09 0.70 7.76
C GLY A 336 4.69 -0.62 8.24
N SER A 337 3.87 -1.63 8.57
CA SER A 337 4.34 -2.83 9.28
C SER A 337 5.34 -3.67 8.47
N VAL A 338 5.06 -3.91 7.19
CA VAL A 338 5.95 -4.69 6.32
C VAL A 338 7.30 -3.99 6.10
N PRO A 339 7.36 -2.70 5.72
CA PRO A 339 8.65 -2.05 5.51
C PRO A 339 9.43 -1.83 6.81
N ILE A 340 8.78 -1.65 7.96
CA ILE A 340 9.46 -1.53 9.26
C ILE A 340 10.13 -2.86 9.62
N VAL A 341 9.41 -3.99 9.55
CA VAL A 341 10.00 -5.30 9.85
C VAL A 341 11.06 -5.71 8.84
N LEU A 342 10.90 -5.36 7.56
CA LEU A 342 11.91 -5.54 6.53
C LEU A 342 13.20 -4.78 6.87
N CYS A 343 13.08 -3.50 7.24
CA CYS A 343 14.21 -2.68 7.62
C CYS A 343 14.99 -3.28 8.79
N GLU A 344 14.31 -3.71 9.86
CA GLU A 344 14.96 -4.34 11.01
C GLU A 344 15.62 -5.67 10.69
N ALA A 345 14.98 -6.48 9.86
CA ALA A 345 15.54 -7.76 9.44
C ALA A 345 16.80 -7.58 8.57
N VAL A 346 16.86 -6.52 7.76
CA VAL A 346 18.06 -6.15 7.01
C VAL A 346 19.16 -5.60 7.95
N GLU A 347 18.80 -4.68 8.86
CA GLU A 347 19.73 -4.09 9.84
C GLU A 347 20.38 -5.14 10.75
N SER A 348 19.61 -6.12 11.18
CA SER A 348 20.10 -7.22 12.03
C SER A 348 20.87 -8.32 11.27
N GLY A 349 20.87 -8.27 9.94
CA GLY A 349 21.45 -9.31 9.09
C GLY A 349 20.64 -10.61 9.05
N ALA A 350 19.38 -10.58 9.52
CA ALA A 350 18.45 -11.70 9.37
C ALA A 350 18.03 -11.91 7.90
N ILE A 351 17.96 -10.84 7.12
CA ILE A 351 17.81 -10.86 5.66
C ILE A 351 19.14 -10.51 5.01
N LYS A 352 19.55 -11.29 4.02
CA LYS A 352 20.83 -11.17 3.32
C LYS A 352 20.63 -11.10 1.81
N GLU A 353 21.61 -10.57 1.11
CA GLU A 353 21.63 -10.59 -0.36
C GLU A 353 21.49 -12.02 -0.89
N GLY A 354 20.57 -12.20 -1.81
CA GLY A 354 20.25 -13.48 -2.43
C GLY A 354 19.06 -14.21 -1.82
N ASP A 355 18.61 -13.85 -0.59
CA ASP A 355 17.49 -14.47 0.08
C ASP A 355 16.18 -14.31 -0.74
N ILE A 356 15.37 -15.35 -0.73
CA ILE A 356 14.01 -15.33 -1.30
C ILE A 356 13.03 -14.92 -0.21
N LEU A 357 12.46 -13.73 -0.40
CA LEU A 357 11.49 -13.15 0.53
C LEU A 357 10.07 -13.38 0.02
N ALA A 358 9.20 -13.91 0.87
CA ALA A 358 7.77 -13.97 0.63
C ALA A 358 7.08 -12.84 1.41
N PHE A 359 6.72 -11.77 0.70
CA PHE A 359 5.93 -10.68 1.26
C PHE A 359 4.43 -11.00 1.20
N ALA A 360 3.66 -10.63 2.23
CA ALA A 360 2.23 -10.51 2.09
C ALA A 360 1.63 -9.43 3.02
N GLY A 361 0.64 -8.72 2.48
CA GLY A 361 -0.20 -7.75 3.19
C GLY A 361 -1.68 -8.04 2.94
N PHE A 362 -2.50 -7.72 3.92
CA PHE A 362 -3.96 -7.86 3.84
C PHE A 362 -4.61 -6.83 4.76
N GLY A 363 -5.79 -6.37 4.44
CA GLY A 363 -6.46 -5.35 5.24
C GLY A 363 -7.85 -4.96 4.74
N ALA A 364 -8.27 -3.78 5.17
CA ALA A 364 -9.55 -3.21 4.80
C ALA A 364 -9.75 -3.15 3.29
N GLY A 365 -11.05 -3.19 2.89
CA GLY A 365 -11.43 -3.21 1.50
C GLY A 365 -12.40 -4.36 1.17
N LEU A 366 -12.23 -5.65 1.44
CA LEU A 366 -10.95 -6.24 1.84
C LEU A 366 -9.96 -6.26 0.67
N THR A 367 -8.70 -6.04 0.95
CA THR A 367 -7.62 -6.12 -0.04
C THR A 367 -6.51 -7.03 0.46
N TRP A 368 -5.80 -7.68 -0.47
CA TRP A 368 -4.61 -8.48 -0.14
C TRP A 368 -3.63 -8.51 -1.30
N ALA A 369 -2.37 -8.64 -0.95
CA ALA A 369 -1.28 -8.74 -1.92
C ALA A 369 -0.17 -9.61 -1.38
N SER A 370 0.52 -10.29 -2.27
CA SER A 370 1.78 -10.97 -1.98
C SER A 370 2.79 -10.77 -3.10
N ALA A 371 4.06 -10.89 -2.78
CA ALA A 371 5.15 -10.82 -3.76
C ALA A 371 6.30 -11.74 -3.35
N ILE A 372 6.87 -12.44 -4.31
CA ILE A 372 8.11 -13.19 -4.14
C ILE A 372 9.24 -12.34 -4.67
N TRP A 373 10.21 -12.07 -3.81
CA TRP A 373 11.28 -11.15 -4.08
C TRP A 373 12.64 -11.78 -3.77
N LYS A 374 13.57 -11.71 -4.70
CA LYS A 374 14.96 -12.04 -4.42
C LYS A 374 15.67 -10.79 -3.93
N PHE A 375 16.14 -10.80 -2.69
CA PHE A 375 16.77 -9.64 -2.04
C PHE A 375 18.20 -9.39 -2.54
#